data_b8a1c0b15565cd669e70cf82e198faeb
#
_entry.id   b8a1c0b15565cd669e70cf82e198faeb
#
_cell.length_a   1.000
_cell.length_b   1.000
_cell.length_c   1.000
_cell.angle_alpha   90.00
_cell.angle_beta   90.00
_cell.angle_gamma   90.00
#
_symmetry.space_group_name_H-M   'P 1'
#
loop_
_entity.id
_entity.type
_entity.pdbx_description
1 polymer ?
#
loop_
_entity_poly.entity_id
_entity_poly.type
_entity_poly.pdbx_seq_one_letter_code
_entity_poly.pdbx_strand_id
1 'polypeptide(L)'
;MGIRYLTFLLLAAAAAFAQNATQAGKFHVEHPTLLNLGFEWPITGDENRNAAVSVEYRPVGEANWKKGMPLVRVGGENVYRRKENLDYTVPHGFAGSILNLTPGTEYECRFVMTDPDGVTGQTTQVVKVRTRTEPKPYTGGRTLHVYPPDYFGP
;
A
#
# COMPACT_ATOMS: atom_id res chain seq x y z
N MET A 1 11.97 42.21 -29.28
CA MET A 1 10.73 41.37 -29.18
C MET A 1 10.98 39.91 -28.83
N GLY A 2 12.21 39.41 -28.88
CA GLY A 2 12.53 37.99 -28.64
C GLY A 2 12.63 37.55 -27.16
N ILE A 3 12.98 38.43 -26.23
CA ILE A 3 13.24 38.08 -24.81
C ILE A 3 11.96 37.70 -24.03
N ARG A 4 10.82 38.29 -24.36
CA ARG A 4 9.54 37.98 -23.69
C ARG A 4 9.01 36.57 -23.98
N TYR A 5 9.26 36.03 -25.16
CA TYR A 5 8.81 34.66 -25.54
C TYR A 5 9.69 33.58 -24.90
N LEU A 6 10.99 33.86 -24.70
CA LEU A 6 11.91 32.90 -24.06
C LEU A 6 11.56 32.72 -22.58
N THR A 7 11.16 33.77 -21.89
CA THR A 7 10.75 33.74 -20.47
C THR A 7 9.44 32.93 -20.29
N PHE A 8 8.48 33.09 -21.21
CA PHE A 8 7.24 32.30 -21.17
C PHE A 8 7.46 30.81 -21.45
N LEU A 9 8.37 30.47 -22.36
CA LEU A 9 8.68 29.06 -22.66
C LEU A 9 9.38 28.36 -21.47
N LEU A 10 10.27 29.09 -20.78
CA LEU A 10 10.94 28.56 -19.56
C LEU A 10 9.98 28.39 -18.38
N LEU A 11 8.99 29.26 -18.18
CA LEU A 11 7.96 29.10 -17.15
C LEU A 11 7.04 27.91 -17.45
N ALA A 12 6.65 27.70 -18.71
CA ALA A 12 5.80 26.56 -19.10
C ALA A 12 6.51 25.22 -18.92
N ALA A 13 7.82 25.14 -19.23
CA ALA A 13 8.62 23.95 -18.99
C ALA A 13 8.77 23.64 -17.48
N ALA A 14 9.01 24.65 -16.64
CA ALA A 14 9.09 24.47 -15.19
C ALA A 14 7.77 23.98 -14.58
N ALA A 15 6.62 24.45 -15.08
CA ALA A 15 5.30 24.00 -14.64
C ALA A 15 5.03 22.52 -15.02
N ALA A 16 5.45 22.09 -16.23
CA ALA A 16 5.30 20.72 -16.67
C ALA A 16 6.16 19.74 -15.83
N PHE A 17 7.38 20.10 -15.48
CA PHE A 17 8.23 19.31 -14.59
C PHE A 17 7.65 19.19 -13.18
N ALA A 18 7.06 20.27 -12.64
CA ALA A 18 6.43 20.25 -11.32
C ALA A 18 5.17 19.35 -11.27
N GLN A 19 4.48 19.18 -12.40
CA GLN A 19 3.29 18.33 -12.51
C GLN A 19 3.65 16.85 -12.63
N ASN A 20 4.80 16.52 -13.21
CA ASN A 20 5.27 15.15 -13.38
C ASN A 20 6.02 14.64 -12.14
N ALA A 21 6.66 15.50 -11.38
CA ALA A 21 7.35 15.09 -10.15
C ALA A 21 6.35 14.55 -9.10
N THR A 22 6.74 13.47 -8.43
CA THR A 22 5.94 12.84 -7.38
C THR A 22 6.09 13.57 -6.04
N GLN A 23 4.99 13.83 -5.35
CA GLN A 23 4.99 14.20 -3.95
C GLN A 23 4.50 13.02 -3.11
N ALA A 24 5.38 12.48 -2.27
CA ALA A 24 5.07 11.39 -1.36
C ALA A 24 4.15 11.88 -0.22
N GLY A 25 3.02 11.19 -0.06
CA GLY A 25 2.08 11.41 1.03
C GLY A 25 2.40 10.56 2.26
N LYS A 26 1.43 10.41 3.16
CA LYS A 26 1.56 9.61 4.36
C LYS A 26 1.52 8.12 4.03
N PHE A 27 2.54 7.37 4.43
CA PHE A 27 2.59 5.93 4.29
C PHE A 27 1.66 5.22 5.28
N HIS A 28 0.94 4.19 4.84
CA HIS A 28 0.02 3.41 5.64
C HIS A 28 0.42 1.94 5.65
N VAL A 29 0.31 1.34 6.82
CA VAL A 29 0.46 -0.11 7.03
C VAL A 29 -0.93 -0.66 7.29
N GLU A 30 -1.36 -1.60 6.46
CA GLU A 30 -2.64 -2.27 6.57
C GLU A 30 -2.65 -3.29 7.72
N HIS A 31 -3.85 -3.73 8.11
CA HIS A 31 -4.00 -4.73 9.16
C HIS A 31 -3.33 -6.05 8.74
N PRO A 32 -2.33 -6.54 9.50
CA PRO A 32 -1.64 -7.78 9.19
C PRO A 32 -2.57 -8.99 9.13
N THR A 33 -2.30 -9.90 8.20
CA THR A 33 -2.91 -11.23 8.18
C THR A 33 -1.96 -12.28 8.77
N LEU A 34 -2.30 -13.55 8.67
CA LEU A 34 -1.41 -14.66 9.09
C LEU A 34 -0.16 -14.74 8.22
N LEU A 35 -0.29 -14.49 6.91
CA LEU A 35 0.74 -14.76 5.91
C LEU A 35 1.12 -13.54 5.07
N ASN A 36 0.42 -12.40 5.24
CA ASN A 36 0.63 -11.25 4.37
C ASN A 36 0.64 -9.94 5.16
N LEU A 37 1.42 -8.99 4.66
CA LEU A 37 1.46 -7.60 5.12
C LEU A 37 1.10 -6.69 3.95
N GLY A 38 0.12 -5.79 4.14
CA GLY A 38 -0.36 -4.85 3.14
C GLY A 38 0.14 -3.43 3.42
N PHE A 39 0.32 -2.65 2.36
CA PHE A 39 0.86 -1.29 2.43
C PHE A 39 0.22 -0.41 1.37
N GLU A 40 0.02 0.86 1.74
CA GLU A 40 -0.43 1.91 0.84
C GLU A 40 0.43 3.17 1.01
N TRP A 41 0.73 3.80 -0.10
CA TRP A 41 1.48 5.04 -0.13
C TRP A 41 0.83 6.06 -1.07
N PRO A 42 -0.08 6.89 -0.57
CA PRO A 42 -0.71 7.96 -1.35
C PRO A 42 0.33 8.94 -1.90
N ILE A 43 0.05 9.46 -3.08
CA ILE A 43 0.89 10.47 -3.74
C ILE A 43 0.05 11.56 -4.38
N THR A 44 0.69 12.67 -4.74
CA THR A 44 0.20 13.67 -5.71
C THR A 44 1.26 13.92 -6.77
N GLY A 45 0.88 14.45 -7.93
CA GLY A 45 1.76 14.55 -9.10
C GLY A 45 1.89 13.22 -9.85
N ASP A 46 3.02 12.99 -10.50
CA ASP A 46 3.28 11.80 -11.34
C ASP A 46 2.23 11.61 -12.44
N GLU A 47 1.92 12.70 -13.16
CA GLU A 47 0.91 12.67 -14.21
C GLU A 47 1.33 11.80 -15.40
N ASN A 48 2.63 11.64 -15.63
CA ASN A 48 3.18 10.76 -16.66
C ASN A 48 3.32 9.29 -16.19
N ARG A 49 3.00 8.98 -14.90
CA ARG A 49 2.93 7.65 -14.31
C ARG A 49 4.22 6.83 -14.46
N ASN A 50 5.38 7.46 -14.30
CA ASN A 50 6.69 6.84 -14.40
C ASN A 50 7.39 6.61 -13.04
N ALA A 51 6.78 7.05 -11.94
CA ALA A 51 7.22 6.75 -10.59
C ALA A 51 7.06 5.27 -10.25
N ALA A 52 7.92 4.76 -9.36
CA ALA A 52 7.91 3.38 -8.91
C ALA A 52 8.26 3.27 -7.43
N VAL A 53 7.79 2.19 -6.77
CA VAL A 53 8.13 1.88 -5.39
C VAL A 53 8.70 0.47 -5.30
N SER A 54 9.99 0.37 -4.98
CA SER A 54 10.63 -0.92 -4.70
C SER A 54 10.38 -1.36 -3.27
N VAL A 55 10.34 -2.68 -3.06
CA VAL A 55 10.06 -3.31 -1.77
C VAL A 55 11.16 -4.31 -1.43
N GLU A 56 11.67 -4.23 -0.21
CA GLU A 56 12.55 -5.22 0.38
C GLU A 56 12.08 -5.53 1.80
N TYR A 57 12.27 -6.75 2.24
CA TYR A 57 11.87 -7.18 3.57
C TYR A 57 12.80 -8.25 4.13
N ARG A 58 12.78 -8.40 5.46
CA ARG A 58 13.47 -9.48 6.17
C ARG A 58 12.80 -9.74 7.51
N PRO A 59 12.87 -10.96 8.06
CA PRO A 59 12.59 -11.17 9.48
C PRO A 59 13.52 -10.31 10.35
N VAL A 60 12.99 -9.74 11.43
CA VAL A 60 13.81 -8.95 12.35
C VAL A 60 14.91 -9.82 12.95
N GLY A 61 16.14 -9.34 12.88
CA GLY A 61 17.33 -10.07 13.32
C GLY A 61 18.09 -10.81 12.21
N GLU A 62 17.51 -10.99 11.04
CA GLU A 62 18.21 -11.51 9.88
C GLU A 62 19.02 -10.41 9.16
N ALA A 63 20.21 -10.78 8.65
CA ALA A 63 21.07 -9.83 7.94
C ALA A 63 20.62 -9.59 6.49
N ASN A 64 20.09 -10.62 5.83
CA ASN A 64 19.83 -10.61 4.40
C ASN A 64 18.44 -10.07 4.07
N TRP A 65 18.40 -9.05 3.21
CA TRP A 65 17.16 -8.52 2.64
C TRP A 65 16.70 -9.38 1.47
N LYS A 66 15.41 -9.64 1.41
CA LYS A 66 14.71 -10.29 0.31
C LYS A 66 13.98 -9.23 -0.51
N LYS A 67 14.00 -9.35 -1.84
CA LYS A 67 13.20 -8.49 -2.71
C LYS A 67 11.75 -8.95 -2.67
N GLY A 68 10.85 -8.00 -2.43
CA GLY A 68 9.42 -8.15 -2.61
C GLY A 68 8.97 -7.75 -4.01
N MET A 69 7.69 -7.99 -4.32
CA MET A 69 7.06 -7.36 -5.49
C MET A 69 6.98 -5.85 -5.26
N PRO A 70 7.25 -5.01 -6.27
CA PRO A 70 7.07 -3.56 -6.15
C PRO A 70 5.61 -3.25 -5.84
N LEU A 71 5.35 -2.12 -5.17
CA LEU A 71 3.98 -1.64 -5.04
C LEU A 71 3.45 -1.22 -6.42
N VAL A 72 2.18 -1.51 -6.65
CA VAL A 72 1.50 -1.22 -7.91
C VAL A 72 0.92 0.19 -7.86
N ARG A 73 1.07 0.94 -8.95
CA ARG A 73 0.47 2.26 -9.13
C ARG A 73 -1.04 2.13 -9.27
N VAL A 74 -1.79 2.78 -8.39
CA VAL A 74 -3.26 2.81 -8.36
C VAL A 74 -3.76 4.25 -8.40
N GLY A 75 -5.02 4.43 -8.73
CA GLY A 75 -5.69 5.71 -8.61
C GLY A 75 -6.17 6.31 -9.91
N GLY A 76 -7.19 7.18 -9.78
CA GLY A 76 -7.89 7.83 -10.87
C GLY A 76 -9.09 7.02 -11.39
N GLU A 77 -9.26 5.77 -10.99
CA GLU A 77 -10.41 4.96 -11.38
C GLU A 77 -11.68 5.43 -10.65
N ASN A 78 -12.76 5.64 -11.40
CA ASN A 78 -14.06 5.90 -10.82
C ASN A 78 -14.78 4.59 -10.52
N VAL A 79 -15.16 4.39 -9.27
CA VAL A 79 -15.93 3.24 -8.80
C VAL A 79 -17.38 3.68 -8.60
N TYR A 80 -18.25 3.29 -9.55
CA TYR A 80 -19.67 3.59 -9.51
C TYR A 80 -20.50 2.32 -9.38
N ARG A 81 -21.25 2.18 -8.28
CA ARG A 81 -22.21 1.09 -8.06
C ARG A 81 -23.49 1.64 -7.46
N ARG A 82 -24.47 1.88 -8.32
CA ARG A 82 -25.74 2.52 -7.96
C ARG A 82 -26.50 1.77 -6.87
N LYS A 83 -26.50 0.45 -6.91
CA LYS A 83 -27.25 -0.38 -5.92
C LYS A 83 -26.68 -0.27 -4.52
N GLU A 84 -25.38 -0.12 -4.38
CA GLU A 84 -24.67 0.01 -3.12
C GLU A 84 -24.48 1.47 -2.70
N ASN A 85 -25.02 2.42 -3.47
CA ASN A 85 -24.82 3.86 -3.28
C ASN A 85 -23.35 4.26 -3.20
N LEU A 86 -22.53 3.63 -4.04
CA LEU A 86 -21.09 3.82 -4.11
C LEU A 86 -20.75 4.66 -5.32
N ASP A 87 -20.12 5.80 -5.10
CA ASP A 87 -19.60 6.71 -6.14
C ASP A 87 -18.38 7.44 -5.60
N TYR A 88 -17.18 6.94 -5.96
CA TYR A 88 -15.93 7.58 -5.56
C TYR A 88 -14.82 7.33 -6.58
N THR A 89 -13.85 8.25 -6.60
CA THR A 89 -12.62 8.07 -7.37
C THR A 89 -11.52 7.55 -6.45
N VAL A 90 -10.83 6.49 -6.89
CA VAL A 90 -9.70 5.91 -6.15
C VAL A 90 -8.58 6.95 -6.04
N PRO A 91 -8.09 7.26 -4.83
CA PRO A 91 -6.96 8.18 -4.67
C PRO A 91 -5.71 7.70 -5.39
N HIS A 92 -4.90 8.61 -5.91
CA HIS A 92 -3.61 8.28 -6.50
C HIS A 92 -2.63 7.79 -5.44
N GLY A 93 -1.92 6.71 -5.73
CA GLY A 93 -0.95 6.12 -4.81
C GLY A 93 -0.32 4.85 -5.33
N PHE A 94 0.41 4.23 -4.45
CA PHE A 94 0.99 2.90 -4.62
C PHE A 94 0.41 1.96 -3.58
N ALA A 95 0.02 0.76 -3.96
CA ALA A 95 -0.51 -0.26 -3.06
C ALA A 95 0.07 -1.64 -3.36
N GLY A 96 0.18 -2.48 -2.35
CA GLY A 96 0.66 -3.85 -2.54
C GLY A 96 0.89 -4.60 -1.26
N SER A 97 1.34 -5.85 -1.38
CA SER A 97 1.51 -6.74 -0.25
C SER A 97 2.80 -7.56 -0.35
N ILE A 98 3.35 -7.88 0.80
CA ILE A 98 4.37 -8.93 0.95
C ILE A 98 3.62 -10.20 1.33
N LEU A 99 3.76 -11.24 0.52
CA LEU A 99 2.99 -12.49 0.59
C LEU A 99 3.84 -13.66 1.10
N ASN A 100 3.18 -14.75 1.50
CA ASN A 100 3.81 -16.00 1.90
C ASN A 100 4.80 -15.87 3.06
N LEU A 101 4.45 -15.06 4.03
CA LEU A 101 5.23 -14.84 5.24
C LEU A 101 4.93 -15.92 6.29
N THR A 102 5.77 -16.00 7.32
CA THR A 102 5.58 -16.91 8.45
C THR A 102 4.64 -16.27 9.49
N PRO A 103 3.64 -16.99 10.02
CA PRO A 103 2.78 -16.48 11.09
C PRO A 103 3.56 -16.08 12.34
N GLY A 104 3.06 -15.08 13.08
CA GLY A 104 3.61 -14.62 14.35
C GLY A 104 5.01 -14.02 14.28
N THR A 105 5.51 -13.73 13.09
CA THR A 105 6.88 -13.26 12.82
C THR A 105 6.91 -11.77 12.59
N GLU A 106 7.87 -11.07 13.20
CA GLU A 106 8.10 -9.66 12.96
C GLU A 106 9.05 -9.45 11.78
N TYR A 107 8.62 -8.61 10.85
CA TYR A 107 9.37 -8.27 9.65
C TYR A 107 9.76 -6.80 9.67
N GLU A 108 10.97 -6.51 9.22
CA GLU A 108 11.40 -5.18 8.84
C GLU A 108 11.22 -5.04 7.32
N CYS A 109 10.44 -4.03 6.90
CA CYS A 109 10.08 -3.80 5.52
C CYS A 109 10.58 -2.42 5.09
N ARG A 110 11.24 -2.35 3.94
CA ARG A 110 11.80 -1.12 3.36
C ARG A 110 11.17 -0.85 2.01
N PHE A 111 10.72 0.38 1.82
CA PHE A 111 10.09 0.88 0.60
C PHE A 111 10.89 2.07 0.11
N VAL A 112 11.23 2.11 -1.17
CA VAL A 112 11.94 3.23 -1.78
C VAL A 112 11.15 3.70 -3.00
N MET A 113 10.68 4.94 -2.94
CA MET A 113 10.00 5.61 -4.04
C MET A 113 11.03 6.31 -4.93
N THR A 114 10.91 6.11 -6.22
CA THR A 114 11.75 6.74 -7.25
C THR A 114 10.87 7.31 -8.36
N ASP A 115 11.29 8.43 -8.92
CA ASP A 115 10.65 9.10 -10.03
C ASP A 115 11.75 9.82 -10.84
N PRO A 116 11.84 9.61 -12.16
CA PRO A 116 12.80 10.31 -13.01
C PRO A 116 12.64 11.84 -12.99
N ASP A 117 11.43 12.34 -12.75
CA ASP A 117 11.12 13.76 -12.65
C ASP A 117 11.33 14.34 -11.24
N GLY A 118 11.68 13.47 -10.28
CA GLY A 118 11.98 13.79 -8.90
C GLY A 118 10.87 13.41 -7.92
N VAL A 119 11.29 13.17 -6.66
CA VAL A 119 10.37 12.88 -5.55
C VAL A 119 10.56 13.93 -4.47
N THR A 120 9.46 14.51 -4.00
CA THR A 120 9.43 15.39 -2.83
C THR A 120 8.80 14.68 -1.64
N GLY A 121 9.16 15.09 -0.42
CA GLY A 121 8.75 14.43 0.81
C GLY A 121 9.66 13.27 1.19
N GLN A 122 9.14 12.30 1.93
CA GLN A 122 9.92 11.17 2.41
C GLN A 122 9.96 10.06 1.34
N THR A 123 11.12 9.86 0.72
CA THR A 123 11.31 8.89 -0.37
C THR A 123 11.54 7.47 0.08
N THR A 124 11.84 7.27 1.36
CA THR A 124 12.13 5.94 1.93
C THR A 124 11.32 5.73 3.20
N GLN A 125 10.66 4.60 3.28
CA GLN A 125 9.94 4.15 4.48
C GLN A 125 10.58 2.85 4.98
N VAL A 126 10.80 2.78 6.31
CA VAL A 126 11.23 1.54 6.98
C VAL A 126 10.28 1.31 8.15
N VAL A 127 9.58 0.19 8.12
CA VAL A 127 8.60 -0.17 9.14
C VAL A 127 8.83 -1.57 9.66
N LYS A 128 8.49 -1.80 10.93
CA LYS A 128 8.45 -3.14 11.53
C LYS A 128 7.00 -3.53 11.74
N VAL A 129 6.62 -4.68 11.18
CA VAL A 129 5.26 -5.18 11.24
C VAL A 129 5.28 -6.67 11.54
N ARG A 130 4.40 -7.11 12.44
CA ARG A 130 4.27 -8.51 12.81
C ARG A 130 3.05 -9.14 12.14
N THR A 131 3.22 -10.29 11.48
CA THR A 131 2.11 -11.14 11.03
C THR A 131 1.31 -11.65 12.23
N ARG A 132 0.03 -11.95 12.02
CA ARG A 132 -0.81 -12.51 13.10
C ARG A 132 -0.32 -13.91 13.46
N THR A 133 -0.47 -14.27 14.73
CA THR A 133 -0.24 -15.64 15.21
C THR A 133 -1.40 -16.53 14.80
N GLU A 134 -1.14 -17.81 14.58
CA GLU A 134 -2.20 -18.80 14.36
C GLU A 134 -3.17 -18.82 15.55
N PRO A 135 -4.49 -18.83 15.27
CA PRO A 135 -5.49 -18.96 16.32
C PRO A 135 -5.30 -20.27 17.07
N LYS A 136 -5.34 -20.20 18.39
CA LYS A 136 -5.37 -21.41 19.23
C LYS A 136 -6.81 -21.78 19.51
N PRO A 137 -7.14 -23.10 19.58
CA PRO A 137 -8.46 -23.54 20.02
C PRO A 137 -8.81 -22.93 21.38
N TYR A 138 -10.02 -22.43 21.51
CA TYR A 138 -10.50 -21.95 22.78
C TYR A 138 -10.86 -23.12 23.69
N THR A 139 -10.21 -23.23 24.84
CA THR A 139 -10.35 -24.36 25.77
C THR A 139 -11.37 -24.12 26.88
N GLY A 140 -11.89 -22.89 27.02
CA GLY A 140 -12.84 -22.51 28.08
C GLY A 140 -14.30 -22.42 27.63
N GLY A 141 -14.63 -22.93 26.44
CA GLY A 141 -15.96 -22.86 25.86
C GLY A 141 -16.97 -23.81 26.51
N ARG A 142 -18.24 -23.41 26.51
CA ARG A 142 -19.35 -24.29 26.85
C ARG A 142 -19.87 -24.94 25.58
N THR A 143 -19.99 -26.29 25.58
CA THR A 143 -20.62 -27.01 24.47
C THR A 143 -22.13 -26.77 24.49
N LEU A 144 -22.66 -26.30 23.38
CA LEU A 144 -24.10 -26.18 23.16
C LEU A 144 -24.50 -27.21 22.11
N HIS A 145 -25.43 -28.08 22.49
CA HIS A 145 -26.01 -29.04 21.56
C HIS A 145 -27.27 -28.43 20.96
N VAL A 146 -27.33 -28.38 19.64
CA VAL A 146 -28.51 -27.91 18.90
C VAL A 146 -29.13 -29.13 18.25
N TYR A 147 -30.37 -29.40 18.58
CA TYR A 147 -31.15 -30.52 18.07
C TYR A 147 -32.28 -30.01 17.16
N PRO A 148 -32.71 -30.81 16.16
CA PRO A 148 -33.93 -30.52 15.41
C PRO A 148 -35.14 -30.40 16.35
N PRO A 149 -36.21 -29.66 15.95
CA PRO A 149 -37.40 -29.47 16.78
C PRO A 149 -38.14 -30.76 17.18
N ASP A 150 -37.95 -31.81 16.43
CA ASP A 150 -38.53 -33.17 16.60
C ASP A 150 -37.56 -34.20 17.25
N TYR A 151 -36.45 -33.73 17.81
CA TYR A 151 -35.48 -34.58 18.49
C TYR A 151 -35.94 -34.87 19.92
N PHE A 152 -36.22 -36.16 20.21
CA PHE A 152 -36.62 -36.67 21.52
C PHE A 152 -35.51 -37.51 22.19
N GLY A 153 -34.26 -37.27 21.87
CA GLY A 153 -33.13 -38.00 22.47
C GLY A 153 -32.83 -37.58 23.90
N PRO A 154 -31.93 -38.31 24.60
CA PRO A 154 -31.52 -38.03 25.97
C PRO A 154 -30.85 -36.70 26.14
#